data_69910f1a283e371ddd55f414bc0ddbc6
#
_entry.id   69910f1a283e371ddd55f414bc0ddbc6
#
_cell.length_a   1.000
_cell.length_b   1.000
_cell.length_c   1.000
_cell.angle_alpha   90.00
_cell.angle_beta   90.00
_cell.angle_gamma   90.00
#
_symmetry.space_group_name_H-M   'P 1'
#
loop_
_entity.id
_entity.type
_entity.pdbx_description
1 polymer ?
#
loop_
_entity_poly.entity_id
_entity_poly.type
_entity_poly.pdbx_seq_one_letter_code
_entity_poly.pdbx_strand_id
1 'polypeptide(L)'
;MREKYDLNFQNVTLCRRAWLSSGNSIFLVDTTNINENKPAFKLYYNSRARDKNMQCNLSRMILLPKVDQPKECEISIISKDNVIHDLYFRLTLFDQNEKEISTKAIRINSKQWEKKSIVLPLAKAKAIRISINYLGDSANDQSIWLDRIAIKIDGNDITSQNYFSKKKEDSLEVVHSLKKRYIVPLAFDNDSTLLKKIGAIRQKKIIGLGESTHGSSSIQLANYQFIKNLILNQNCRLILMEMPMDNTLMMDLYVLGKIPESYQNQIISHLKPSICGYRNLITFLNWLRSYNEHSVTKVHLLGVDNPKYPELYLFEYHLTILGKQKGKFYLKKIADEKYEEILTHAQLDTVLKTKLGYKSYELYLLFLKEVIANQKSNVEPLANRDLNMSNKVQNLVKLFLKSDEIAAIYAHSGHITSLPEMDSYLNTDPSLGFYLRKIYKDQYFSISFQIGEGTYSQDECSMNGKIVSDRLLYPPAYSFEYAGLATGLNYFYYPSKYLGDAILSYGKISRGSRYADLYRFSSLKKRFDAYVFIKESKPIEEVESFPIIYNMDFFASRRKAMNDVLNEIDN
;
A
#
# COMPACT_ATOMS: atom_id res chain seq x y z
N MET A 1 13.42 15.92 -16.96
CA MET A 1 12.25 16.21 -17.84
C MET A 1 11.10 16.53 -16.91
N ARG A 2 10.50 17.70 -16.98
CA ARG A 2 9.39 18.09 -16.09
C ARG A 2 8.17 17.27 -16.47
N GLU A 3 7.52 16.66 -15.48
CA GLU A 3 6.33 15.84 -15.69
C GLU A 3 5.18 16.72 -16.19
N LYS A 4 4.64 16.36 -17.35
CA LYS A 4 3.36 16.87 -17.85
C LYS A 4 2.29 15.86 -17.50
N TYR A 5 1.09 16.30 -17.20
CA TYR A 5 -0.05 15.43 -16.92
C TYR A 5 -0.54 14.62 -18.12
N ASP A 6 0.10 14.62 -19.23
CA ASP A 6 -0.30 13.90 -20.45
C ASP A 6 -1.83 13.82 -20.67
N LEU A 7 -2.50 14.96 -20.55
CA LEU A 7 -3.95 15.05 -20.75
C LEU A 7 -4.36 14.84 -22.21
N ASN A 8 -3.38 14.80 -23.11
CA ASN A 8 -3.56 14.48 -24.53
C ASN A 8 -3.37 12.99 -24.83
N PHE A 9 -3.09 12.17 -23.81
CA PHE A 9 -2.89 10.74 -23.93
C PHE A 9 -1.87 10.32 -25.00
N GLN A 10 -0.81 11.10 -25.19
CA GLN A 10 0.18 10.88 -26.26
C GLN A 10 1.28 9.91 -25.86
N ASN A 11 1.47 9.67 -24.57
CA ASN A 11 2.53 8.80 -24.05
C ASN A 11 1.95 7.73 -23.14
N VAL A 12 1.91 6.47 -23.64
CA VAL A 12 1.35 5.33 -22.90
C VAL A 12 2.05 5.12 -21.55
N THR A 13 3.37 5.27 -21.51
CA THR A 13 4.15 5.09 -20.29
C THR A 13 3.80 6.15 -19.26
N LEU A 14 3.76 7.43 -19.65
CA LEU A 14 3.36 8.53 -18.78
C LEU A 14 1.91 8.39 -18.34
N CYS A 15 1.02 8.01 -19.26
CA CYS A 15 -0.38 7.85 -18.93
C CYS A 15 -0.62 6.73 -17.93
N ARG A 16 0.04 5.58 -18.09
CA ARG A 16 -0.02 4.49 -17.13
C ARG A 16 0.48 4.87 -15.74
N ARG A 17 1.45 5.77 -15.66
CA ARG A 17 1.99 6.30 -14.39
C ARG A 17 1.12 7.39 -13.78
N ALA A 18 0.43 8.13 -14.60
CA ALA A 18 -0.26 9.35 -14.22
C ALA A 18 -1.73 9.14 -13.82
N TRP A 19 -2.36 8.08 -14.36
CA TRP A 19 -3.77 7.79 -14.15
C TRP A 19 -3.96 6.53 -13.33
N LEU A 20 -4.79 6.63 -12.31
CA LEU A 20 -5.20 5.47 -11.51
C LEU A 20 -6.38 4.78 -12.17
N SER A 21 -6.27 3.49 -12.43
CA SER A 21 -7.42 2.68 -12.80
C SER A 21 -7.74 1.67 -11.72
N SER A 22 -8.99 1.35 -11.56
CA SER A 22 -9.48 0.28 -10.70
C SER A 22 -10.47 -0.61 -11.47
N GLY A 23 -10.73 -1.78 -10.92
CA GLY A 23 -11.53 -2.80 -11.59
C GLY A 23 -10.72 -3.53 -12.67
N ASN A 24 -11.43 -4.24 -13.54
CA ASN A 24 -10.83 -5.07 -14.60
C ASN A 24 -10.43 -4.28 -15.85
N SER A 25 -10.01 -3.03 -15.68
CA SER A 25 -9.67 -2.14 -16.81
C SER A 25 -8.19 -2.13 -17.10
N ILE A 26 -7.83 -2.25 -18.37
CA ILE A 26 -6.46 -2.21 -18.89
C ILE A 26 -6.32 -1.03 -19.85
N PHE A 27 -5.19 -0.29 -19.73
CA PHE A 27 -4.85 0.74 -20.70
C PHE A 27 -4.10 0.17 -21.89
N LEU A 28 -4.56 0.54 -23.09
CA LEU A 28 -3.96 0.16 -24.37
C LEU A 28 -3.85 1.39 -25.28
N VAL A 29 -2.96 1.33 -26.26
CA VAL A 29 -2.98 2.25 -27.40
C VAL A 29 -3.70 1.54 -28.53
N ASP A 30 -4.70 2.18 -29.08
CA ASP A 30 -5.44 1.68 -30.24
C ASP A 30 -5.08 2.50 -31.48
N THR A 31 -4.28 1.90 -32.36
CA THR A 31 -3.86 2.52 -33.62
C THR A 31 -4.92 2.43 -34.70
N THR A 32 -5.98 1.67 -34.50
CA THR A 32 -7.10 1.49 -35.45
C THR A 32 -8.20 2.52 -35.23
N ASN A 33 -8.35 2.99 -33.99
CA ASN A 33 -9.30 4.04 -33.63
C ASN A 33 -8.57 5.39 -33.56
N ILE A 34 -8.62 6.13 -34.65
CA ILE A 34 -7.90 7.38 -34.83
C ILE A 34 -8.88 8.54 -34.67
N ASN A 35 -8.49 9.57 -33.91
CA ASN A 35 -9.12 10.88 -33.92
C ASN A 35 -8.08 11.93 -34.32
N GLU A 36 -8.43 12.84 -35.23
CA GLU A 36 -7.51 13.88 -35.73
C GLU A 36 -6.12 13.34 -36.15
N ASN A 37 -6.07 12.18 -36.81
CA ASN A 37 -4.84 11.50 -37.27
C ASN A 37 -3.88 11.04 -36.15
N LYS A 38 -4.37 10.83 -34.95
CA LYS A 38 -3.60 10.32 -33.82
C LYS A 38 -4.20 9.03 -33.29
N PRO A 39 -3.38 8.06 -32.82
CA PRO A 39 -3.85 6.89 -32.10
C PRO A 39 -4.62 7.31 -30.85
N ALA A 40 -5.73 6.63 -30.60
CA ALA A 40 -6.52 6.86 -29.40
C ALA A 40 -5.97 6.07 -28.21
N PHE A 41 -6.21 6.56 -27.04
CA PHE A 41 -5.99 5.85 -25.81
C PHE A 41 -7.21 5.01 -25.48
N LYS A 42 -7.02 3.71 -25.24
CA LYS A 42 -8.10 2.76 -24.99
C LYS A 42 -8.06 2.26 -23.57
N LEU A 43 -9.13 2.51 -22.83
CA LEU A 43 -9.41 1.83 -21.58
C LEU A 43 -10.28 0.61 -21.91
N TYR A 44 -9.74 -0.60 -21.72
CA TYR A 44 -10.38 -1.85 -22.07
C TYR A 44 -10.80 -2.61 -20.82
N TYR A 45 -12.06 -3.02 -20.76
CA TYR A 45 -12.60 -3.90 -19.74
C TYR A 45 -12.66 -5.33 -20.29
N ASN A 46 -12.09 -6.28 -19.54
CA ASN A 46 -12.08 -7.70 -19.88
C ASN A 46 -13.16 -8.43 -19.07
N SER A 47 -14.24 -8.84 -19.73
CA SER A 47 -15.35 -9.59 -19.12
C SER A 47 -14.96 -10.96 -18.59
N ARG A 48 -13.85 -11.53 -19.11
CA ARG A 48 -13.32 -12.85 -18.71
C ARG A 48 -12.37 -12.78 -17.51
N ALA A 49 -12.10 -11.58 -16.99
CA ALA A 49 -11.26 -11.45 -15.80
C ALA A 49 -11.95 -12.12 -14.60
N ARG A 50 -11.17 -12.80 -13.77
CA ARG A 50 -11.68 -13.56 -12.62
C ARG A 50 -12.22 -12.68 -11.47
N ASP A 51 -11.87 -11.42 -11.48
CA ASP A 51 -12.37 -10.46 -10.49
C ASP A 51 -13.81 -10.08 -10.84
N LYS A 52 -14.74 -10.32 -9.92
CA LYS A 52 -16.14 -9.98 -10.07
C LYS A 52 -16.44 -8.49 -9.86
N ASN A 53 -15.42 -7.67 -9.58
CA ASN A 53 -15.62 -6.24 -9.41
C ASN A 53 -15.83 -5.57 -10.76
N MET A 54 -17.08 -5.37 -11.13
CA MET A 54 -17.47 -4.73 -12.37
C MET A 54 -17.37 -3.19 -12.32
N GLN A 55 -17.13 -2.59 -11.16
CA GLN A 55 -16.93 -1.15 -11.06
C GLN A 55 -15.56 -0.76 -11.62
N CYS A 56 -15.58 0.01 -12.70
CA CYS A 56 -14.37 0.50 -13.35
C CYS A 56 -14.25 2.00 -13.16
N ASN A 57 -13.07 2.42 -12.77
CA ASN A 57 -12.77 3.83 -12.58
C ASN A 57 -11.38 4.16 -13.14
N LEU A 58 -11.30 5.27 -13.81
CA LEU A 58 -10.05 5.92 -14.20
C LEU A 58 -10.02 7.29 -13.59
N SER A 59 -9.02 7.61 -12.77
CA SER A 59 -8.97 8.94 -12.18
C SER A 59 -7.57 9.53 -12.07
N ARG A 60 -7.54 10.86 -11.95
CA ARG A 60 -6.35 11.63 -11.64
C ARG A 60 -6.68 12.84 -10.80
N MET A 61 -5.80 13.12 -9.83
CA MET A 61 -5.81 14.37 -9.10
C MET A 61 -4.91 15.39 -9.80
N ILE A 62 -5.41 16.60 -9.99
CA ILE A 62 -4.68 17.73 -10.58
C ILE A 62 -4.68 18.87 -9.59
N LEU A 63 -3.50 19.43 -9.29
CA LEU A 63 -3.41 20.66 -8.54
C LEU A 63 -3.76 21.85 -9.42
N LEU A 64 -4.56 22.74 -8.89
CA LEU A 64 -4.90 23.98 -9.57
C LEU A 64 -3.75 24.99 -9.44
N PRO A 65 -3.41 25.73 -10.52
CA PRO A 65 -2.44 26.79 -10.44
C PRO A 65 -2.92 27.89 -9.47
N LYS A 66 -1.98 28.61 -8.86
CA LYS A 66 -2.30 29.85 -8.15
C LYS A 66 -2.74 30.88 -9.19
N VAL A 67 -4.03 31.05 -9.33
CA VAL A 67 -4.63 32.15 -10.08
C VAL A 67 -5.28 33.08 -9.07
N ASP A 68 -5.08 34.36 -9.19
CA ASP A 68 -5.72 35.33 -8.31
C ASP A 68 -7.24 35.32 -8.55
N GLN A 69 -7.98 34.88 -7.54
CA GLN A 69 -9.44 34.79 -7.50
C GLN A 69 -10.07 34.10 -8.74
N PRO A 70 -9.72 32.86 -9.05
CA PRO A 70 -10.32 32.14 -10.16
C PRO A 70 -11.83 31.95 -9.91
N LYS A 71 -12.65 32.27 -10.90
CA LYS A 71 -14.11 32.21 -10.82
C LYS A 71 -14.61 30.80 -11.16
N GLU A 72 -14.17 30.29 -12.31
CA GLU A 72 -14.66 29.02 -12.84
C GLU A 72 -13.58 28.19 -13.53
N CYS A 73 -13.85 26.89 -13.62
CA CYS A 73 -13.04 25.96 -14.40
C CYS A 73 -13.96 25.17 -15.34
N GLU A 74 -13.64 25.20 -16.64
CA GLU A 74 -14.23 24.30 -17.63
C GLU A 74 -13.26 23.14 -17.89
N ILE A 75 -13.73 21.90 -17.73
CA ILE A 75 -12.98 20.71 -18.12
C ILE A 75 -13.77 19.97 -19.17
N SER A 76 -13.16 19.77 -20.34
CA SER A 76 -13.75 19.01 -21.43
C SER A 76 -13.01 17.72 -21.69
N ILE A 77 -13.74 16.70 -22.15
CA ILE A 77 -13.22 15.40 -22.59
C ILE A 77 -13.68 15.11 -24.02
N ILE A 78 -12.80 14.56 -24.84
CA ILE A 78 -13.15 14.00 -26.15
C ILE A 78 -13.02 12.48 -26.05
N SER A 79 -14.13 11.78 -26.23
CA SER A 79 -14.20 10.33 -26.05
C SER A 79 -15.21 9.69 -27.01
N LYS A 80 -15.07 8.38 -27.21
CA LYS A 80 -16.11 7.48 -27.72
C LYS A 80 -16.07 6.16 -26.97
N ASP A 81 -17.15 5.41 -26.97
CA ASP A 81 -17.22 4.14 -26.23
C ASP A 81 -18.16 3.12 -26.87
N ASN A 82 -18.06 1.89 -26.40
CA ASN A 82 -19.05 0.82 -26.62
C ASN A 82 -19.59 0.27 -25.29
N VAL A 83 -19.55 1.07 -24.25
CA VAL A 83 -20.03 0.70 -22.91
C VAL A 83 -21.55 0.53 -22.94
N ILE A 84 -22.04 -0.56 -22.35
CA ILE A 84 -23.48 -0.90 -22.33
C ILE A 84 -24.20 -0.08 -21.26
N HIS A 85 -23.54 0.12 -20.11
CA HIS A 85 -24.08 0.89 -18.99
C HIS A 85 -23.68 2.36 -19.08
N ASP A 86 -24.18 3.15 -18.13
CA ASP A 86 -23.87 4.56 -18.05
C ASP A 86 -22.37 4.79 -17.79
N LEU A 87 -21.79 5.62 -18.63
CA LEU A 87 -20.41 6.10 -18.53
C LEU A 87 -20.43 7.55 -18.05
N TYR A 88 -19.81 7.80 -16.91
CA TYR A 88 -19.77 9.13 -16.29
C TYR A 88 -18.38 9.76 -16.32
N PHE A 89 -18.34 11.00 -16.72
CA PHE A 89 -17.23 11.91 -16.49
C PHE A 89 -17.53 12.75 -15.27
N ARG A 90 -16.69 12.67 -14.24
CA ARG A 90 -16.92 13.30 -12.93
C ARG A 90 -15.74 14.16 -12.54
N LEU A 91 -16.04 15.33 -12.00
CA LEU A 91 -15.08 16.26 -11.42
C LEU A 91 -15.42 16.47 -9.95
N THR A 92 -14.41 16.38 -9.09
CA THR A 92 -14.54 16.66 -7.66
C THR A 92 -13.50 17.68 -7.26
N LEU A 93 -13.92 18.77 -6.65
CA LEU A 93 -13.06 19.85 -6.15
C LEU A 93 -12.71 19.63 -4.68
N PHE A 94 -11.46 19.92 -4.32
CA PHE A 94 -10.95 19.80 -2.95
C PHE A 94 -10.30 21.10 -2.49
N ASP A 95 -10.46 21.40 -1.19
CA ASP A 95 -9.76 22.51 -0.53
C ASP A 95 -8.33 22.10 -0.11
N GLN A 96 -7.63 23.03 0.53
CA GLN A 96 -6.27 22.81 1.05
C GLN A 96 -6.17 21.76 2.17
N ASN A 97 -7.30 21.36 2.76
CA ASN A 97 -7.38 20.33 3.81
C ASN A 97 -7.90 18.99 3.25
N GLU A 98 -7.94 18.84 1.93
CA GLU A 98 -8.47 17.67 1.22
C GLU A 98 -9.97 17.44 1.42
N LYS A 99 -10.69 18.44 1.90
CA LYS A 99 -12.12 18.36 2.04
C LYS A 99 -12.78 18.59 0.68
N GLU A 100 -13.71 17.72 0.32
CA GLU A 100 -14.54 17.91 -0.87
C GLU A 100 -15.37 19.19 -0.74
N ILE A 101 -15.30 20.04 -1.78
CA ILE A 101 -16.06 21.28 -1.88
C ILE A 101 -17.32 21.07 -2.72
N SER A 102 -17.15 20.44 -3.88
CA SER A 102 -18.25 20.12 -4.79
C SER A 102 -17.88 18.98 -5.73
N THR A 103 -18.91 18.27 -6.19
CA THR A 103 -18.78 17.24 -7.22
C THR A 103 -19.85 17.46 -8.31
N LYS A 104 -19.45 17.28 -9.55
CA LYS A 104 -20.34 17.30 -10.71
C LYS A 104 -20.00 16.14 -11.65
N ALA A 105 -21.01 15.47 -12.17
CA ALA A 105 -20.86 14.39 -13.13
C ALA A 105 -21.79 14.59 -14.32
N ILE A 106 -21.32 14.19 -15.50
CA ILE A 106 -22.15 14.13 -16.72
C ILE A 106 -21.99 12.76 -17.37
N ARG A 107 -23.05 12.32 -18.03
CA ARG A 107 -23.01 11.11 -18.85
C ARG A 107 -22.29 11.42 -20.17
N ILE A 108 -21.32 10.57 -20.54
CA ILE A 108 -20.49 10.77 -21.73
C ILE A 108 -20.59 9.65 -22.76
N ASN A 109 -21.56 8.70 -22.61
CA ASN A 109 -21.73 7.62 -23.59
C ASN A 109 -21.91 8.18 -25.01
N SER A 110 -21.09 7.69 -25.94
CA SER A 110 -21.21 7.99 -27.37
C SER A 110 -20.48 6.95 -28.23
N LYS A 111 -21.14 6.44 -29.25
CA LYS A 111 -20.53 5.53 -30.24
C LYS A 111 -19.64 6.28 -31.25
N GLN A 112 -19.71 7.60 -31.28
CA GLN A 112 -18.88 8.46 -32.12
C GLN A 112 -18.03 9.39 -31.24
N TRP A 113 -16.95 9.93 -31.81
CA TRP A 113 -16.14 10.90 -31.13
C TRP A 113 -16.99 12.14 -30.78
N GLU A 114 -17.10 12.41 -29.48
CA GLU A 114 -17.89 13.53 -28.96
C GLU A 114 -17.10 14.30 -27.91
N LYS A 115 -17.22 15.62 -27.97
CA LYS A 115 -16.69 16.51 -26.92
C LYS A 115 -17.78 16.87 -25.94
N LYS A 116 -17.54 16.63 -24.65
CA LYS A 116 -18.41 17.08 -23.55
C LYS A 116 -17.63 17.87 -22.52
N SER A 117 -18.28 18.79 -21.84
CA SER A 117 -17.65 19.70 -20.87
C SER A 117 -18.43 19.76 -19.57
N ILE A 118 -17.73 19.98 -18.48
CA ILE A 118 -18.25 20.36 -17.17
C ILE A 118 -17.67 21.71 -16.77
N VAL A 119 -18.52 22.61 -16.32
CA VAL A 119 -18.12 23.89 -15.72
C VAL A 119 -18.39 23.83 -14.22
N LEU A 120 -17.40 24.23 -13.42
CA LEU A 120 -17.46 24.28 -11.96
C LEU A 120 -16.94 25.63 -11.45
N PRO A 121 -17.60 26.23 -10.44
CA PRO A 121 -17.02 27.38 -9.73
C PRO A 121 -15.83 26.90 -8.88
N LEU A 122 -14.68 27.56 -9.02
CA LEU A 122 -13.45 27.13 -8.34
C LEU A 122 -13.41 27.52 -6.86
N ALA A 123 -14.06 28.60 -6.47
CA ALA A 123 -14.10 29.07 -5.08
C ALA A 123 -12.73 28.94 -4.37
N LYS A 124 -12.66 28.13 -3.33
CA LYS A 124 -11.43 27.87 -2.55
C LYS A 124 -10.70 26.59 -2.96
N ALA A 125 -11.02 26.03 -4.13
CA ALA A 125 -10.45 24.78 -4.58
C ALA A 125 -8.92 24.90 -4.77
N LYS A 126 -8.20 23.85 -4.37
CA LYS A 126 -6.75 23.70 -4.55
C LYS A 126 -6.42 22.54 -5.46
N ALA A 127 -7.34 21.56 -5.57
CA ALA A 127 -7.17 20.41 -6.44
C ALA A 127 -8.50 20.00 -7.07
N ILE A 128 -8.39 19.35 -8.23
CA ILE A 128 -9.51 18.70 -8.93
C ILE A 128 -9.17 17.23 -9.10
N ARG A 129 -10.10 16.34 -8.72
CA ARG A 129 -10.08 14.95 -9.18
C ARG A 129 -10.92 14.86 -10.45
N ILE A 130 -10.30 14.39 -11.51
CA ILE A 130 -10.94 14.01 -12.76
C ILE A 130 -11.14 12.51 -12.71
N SER A 131 -12.37 12.03 -12.96
CA SER A 131 -12.69 10.60 -12.95
C SER A 131 -13.56 10.21 -14.13
N ILE A 132 -13.32 9.03 -14.68
CA ILE A 132 -14.18 8.34 -15.64
C ILE A 132 -14.65 7.07 -14.96
N ASN A 133 -15.97 6.93 -14.78
CA ASN A 133 -16.57 5.85 -14.03
C ASN A 133 -17.59 5.10 -14.90
N TYR A 134 -17.55 3.78 -14.89
CA TYR A 134 -18.55 2.94 -15.55
C TYR A 134 -18.66 1.58 -14.86
N LEU A 135 -19.77 0.90 -15.12
CA LEU A 135 -19.98 -0.48 -14.72
C LEU A 135 -19.64 -1.39 -15.89
N GLY A 136 -18.73 -2.35 -15.69
CA GLY A 136 -18.42 -3.39 -16.65
C GLY A 136 -19.59 -4.37 -16.82
N ASP A 137 -19.54 -5.15 -17.88
CA ASP A 137 -20.53 -6.20 -18.17
C ASP A 137 -19.84 -7.56 -18.09
N SER A 138 -20.46 -8.52 -17.37
CA SER A 138 -19.90 -9.87 -17.21
C SER A 138 -19.89 -10.70 -18.49
N ALA A 139 -20.70 -10.33 -19.49
CA ALA A 139 -20.83 -11.05 -20.74
C ALA A 139 -20.04 -10.43 -21.89
N ASN A 140 -19.75 -9.12 -21.82
CA ASN A 140 -19.21 -8.38 -22.95
C ASN A 140 -17.97 -7.57 -22.59
N ASP A 141 -16.94 -7.67 -23.43
CA ASP A 141 -15.80 -6.77 -23.37
C ASP A 141 -16.21 -5.36 -23.76
N GLN A 142 -15.70 -4.37 -23.04
CA GLN A 142 -16.06 -2.98 -23.22
C GLN A 142 -14.82 -2.11 -23.42
N SER A 143 -14.96 -1.02 -24.13
CA SER A 143 -13.87 -0.10 -24.43
C SER A 143 -14.33 1.33 -24.39
N ILE A 144 -13.47 2.18 -23.85
CA ILE A 144 -13.57 3.63 -23.90
C ILE A 144 -12.31 4.14 -24.60
N TRP A 145 -12.48 4.92 -25.63
CA TRP A 145 -11.39 5.59 -26.32
C TRP A 145 -11.36 7.05 -25.91
N LEU A 146 -10.19 7.51 -25.53
CA LEU A 146 -9.92 8.88 -25.07
C LEU A 146 -8.90 9.52 -26.00
N ASP A 147 -9.20 10.74 -26.43
CA ASP A 147 -8.27 11.55 -27.22
C ASP A 147 -7.62 12.64 -26.37
N ARG A 148 -8.44 13.44 -25.68
CA ARG A 148 -7.95 14.61 -24.96
C ARG A 148 -8.87 15.00 -23.81
N ILE A 149 -8.25 15.47 -22.72
CA ILE A 149 -8.90 16.26 -21.66
C ILE A 149 -8.30 17.66 -21.71
N ALA A 150 -9.13 18.68 -21.84
CA ALA A 150 -8.69 20.06 -21.84
C ALA A 150 -9.25 20.81 -20.61
N ILE A 151 -8.43 21.68 -20.04
CA ILE A 151 -8.74 22.46 -18.84
C ILE A 151 -8.62 23.95 -19.16
N LYS A 152 -9.69 24.70 -18.88
CA LYS A 152 -9.69 26.15 -18.95
C LYS A 152 -10.04 26.74 -17.59
N ILE A 153 -9.34 27.78 -17.19
CA ILE A 153 -9.66 28.59 -16.01
C ILE A 153 -9.99 30.01 -16.49
N ASP A 154 -11.19 30.49 -16.15
CA ASP A 154 -11.70 31.79 -16.60
C ASP A 154 -11.53 32.00 -18.13
N GLY A 155 -11.83 30.94 -18.89
CA GLY A 155 -11.72 30.93 -20.36
C GLY A 155 -10.30 30.68 -20.91
N ASN A 156 -9.26 30.79 -20.11
CA ASN A 156 -7.87 30.58 -20.54
C ASN A 156 -7.51 29.08 -20.54
N ASP A 157 -7.05 28.57 -21.68
CA ASP A 157 -6.60 27.18 -21.81
C ASP A 157 -5.27 26.98 -21.08
N ILE A 158 -5.31 26.15 -20.06
CA ILE A 158 -4.14 25.79 -19.23
C ILE A 158 -3.71 24.35 -19.41
N THR A 159 -4.28 23.62 -20.37
CA THR A 159 -4.05 22.17 -20.59
C THR A 159 -2.58 21.83 -20.83
N SER A 160 -1.87 22.70 -21.55
CA SER A 160 -0.45 22.52 -21.84
C SER A 160 0.47 23.08 -20.76
N GLN A 161 -0.08 23.82 -19.81
CA GLN A 161 0.72 24.38 -18.73
C GLN A 161 1.21 23.27 -17.82
N ASN A 162 2.47 23.37 -17.46
CA ASN A 162 3.06 22.51 -16.47
C ASN A 162 2.60 23.05 -15.11
N TYR A 163 1.54 22.47 -14.53
CA TYR A 163 0.91 22.96 -13.30
C TYR A 163 1.89 23.07 -12.13
N PHE A 164 3.00 22.39 -12.22
CA PHE A 164 4.05 22.35 -11.23
C PHE A 164 5.29 23.14 -11.63
N SER A 165 5.32 23.73 -12.82
CA SER A 165 6.34 24.73 -13.15
C SER A 165 5.95 26.04 -12.48
N LYS A 166 6.08 26.07 -11.17
CA LYS A 166 6.18 27.32 -10.45
C LYS A 166 7.33 28.13 -11.02
N LYS A 167 7.22 29.45 -10.98
CA LYS A 167 8.36 30.34 -11.21
C LYS A 167 9.53 29.89 -10.30
N LYS A 168 10.75 30.23 -10.64
CA LYS A 168 11.94 29.90 -9.83
C LYS A 168 11.77 30.29 -8.34
N GLU A 169 11.09 31.39 -8.08
CA GLU A 169 10.76 31.91 -6.75
C GLU A 169 9.85 30.96 -5.94
N ASP A 170 8.86 30.35 -6.60
CA ASP A 170 7.97 29.38 -5.95
C ASP A 170 8.71 28.11 -5.52
N SER A 171 9.74 27.69 -6.27
CA SER A 171 10.57 26.55 -5.92
C SER A 171 11.45 26.86 -4.70
N LEU A 172 11.91 28.10 -4.53
CA LEU A 172 12.64 28.56 -3.35
C LEU A 172 11.74 28.57 -2.11
N GLU A 173 10.49 29.00 -2.22
CA GLU A 173 9.52 28.94 -1.12
C GLU A 173 9.34 27.50 -0.61
N VAL A 174 9.24 26.52 -1.51
CA VAL A 174 9.13 25.09 -1.15
C VAL A 174 10.37 24.61 -0.44
N VAL A 175 11.56 24.92 -0.94
CA VAL A 175 12.83 24.57 -0.29
C VAL A 175 12.94 25.21 1.11
N HIS A 176 12.58 26.47 1.26
CA HIS A 176 12.56 27.18 2.53
C HIS A 176 11.49 26.67 3.50
N SER A 177 10.49 25.94 3.00
CA SER A 177 9.46 25.30 3.82
C SER A 177 9.99 24.15 4.67
N LEU A 178 11.16 23.56 4.31
CA LEU A 178 11.95 22.70 5.19
C LEU A 178 12.94 23.54 5.99
N LYS A 179 12.52 24.05 7.14
CA LYS A 179 13.39 24.88 8.02
C LYS A 179 14.55 24.06 8.56
N LYS A 180 15.79 24.41 8.19
CA LYS A 180 17.03 23.68 8.52
C LYS A 180 17.15 23.30 10.00
N ARG A 181 16.72 24.16 10.92
CA ARG A 181 16.78 23.92 12.39
C ARG A 181 15.96 22.73 12.87
N TYR A 182 15.00 22.24 12.08
CA TYR A 182 14.16 21.09 12.44
C TYR A 182 14.53 19.82 11.67
N ILE A 183 15.49 19.91 10.75
CA ILE A 183 16.05 18.75 10.06
C ILE A 183 16.95 18.01 11.05
N VAL A 184 16.67 16.73 11.26
CA VAL A 184 17.52 15.84 12.05
C VAL A 184 18.20 14.87 11.09
N PRO A 185 19.49 15.08 10.76
CA PRO A 185 20.23 14.15 9.91
C PRO A 185 20.26 12.75 10.53
N LEU A 186 20.05 11.73 9.71
CA LEU A 186 20.06 10.33 10.12
C LEU A 186 21.23 9.60 9.46
N ALA A 187 21.70 8.53 10.11
CA ALA A 187 22.57 7.52 9.54
C ALA A 187 21.96 6.14 9.84
N PHE A 188 21.90 5.29 8.83
CA PHE A 188 21.34 3.94 8.98
C PHE A 188 22.41 2.85 9.07
N ASP A 189 23.68 3.23 9.08
CA ASP A 189 24.85 2.32 8.99
C ASP A 189 25.30 1.77 10.36
N ASN A 190 24.41 1.45 11.27
CA ASN A 190 24.63 0.96 12.65
C ASN A 190 24.47 1.98 13.78
N ASP A 191 23.77 3.08 13.56
CA ASP A 191 23.58 4.08 14.62
C ASP A 191 22.53 3.61 15.64
N SER A 192 22.99 3.02 16.75
CA SER A 192 22.15 2.72 17.92
C SER A 192 21.59 3.99 18.56
N THR A 193 22.01 5.18 18.14
CA THR A 193 21.59 6.48 18.66
C THR A 193 20.48 7.13 17.81
N LEU A 194 20.06 6.49 16.73
CA LEU A 194 19.06 7.01 15.78
C LEU A 194 17.86 7.62 16.49
N LEU A 195 17.26 6.91 17.44
CA LEU A 195 16.07 7.35 18.16
C LEU A 195 16.35 8.35 19.30
N LYS A 196 17.59 8.44 19.78
CA LYS A 196 17.96 9.47 20.77
C LYS A 196 17.77 10.87 20.21
N LYS A 197 17.94 11.02 18.90
CA LYS A 197 17.73 12.28 18.16
C LYS A 197 16.24 12.59 17.93
N ILE A 198 15.34 11.59 18.08
CA ILE A 198 13.91 11.72 17.82
C ILE A 198 13.11 11.61 19.13
N GLY A 199 13.17 12.65 19.95
CA GLY A 199 12.49 12.66 21.25
C GLY A 199 10.97 12.45 21.22
N ALA A 200 10.31 12.78 20.10
CA ALA A 200 8.86 12.70 19.93
C ALA A 200 8.29 11.26 19.99
N ILE A 201 9.12 10.23 19.81
CA ILE A 201 8.72 8.81 19.86
C ILE A 201 8.63 8.28 21.30
N ARG A 202 9.27 8.95 22.23
CA ARG A 202 9.23 8.54 23.65
C ARG A 202 7.80 8.54 24.18
N GLN A 203 7.47 7.55 24.98
CA GLN A 203 6.16 7.39 25.63
C GLN A 203 4.99 7.13 24.63
N LYS A 204 5.26 6.71 23.40
CA LYS A 204 4.23 6.28 22.48
C LYS A 204 3.95 4.79 22.67
N LYS A 205 2.68 4.38 22.52
CA LYS A 205 2.29 2.96 22.62
C LYS A 205 2.44 2.23 21.29
N ILE A 206 2.14 2.93 20.18
CA ILE A 206 2.20 2.38 18.82
C ILE A 206 2.94 3.35 17.91
N ILE A 207 3.96 2.84 17.21
CA ILE A 207 4.72 3.56 16.19
C ILE A 207 4.38 2.97 14.82
N GLY A 208 3.71 3.75 13.97
CA GLY A 208 3.45 3.41 12.57
C GLY A 208 4.60 3.85 11.67
N LEU A 209 5.17 2.92 10.91
CA LEU A 209 6.27 3.12 9.97
C LEU A 209 5.74 2.86 8.55
N GLY A 210 5.48 3.93 7.83
CA GLY A 210 4.83 3.89 6.52
C GLY A 210 5.81 3.97 5.37
N GLU A 211 5.88 2.95 4.53
CA GLU A 211 6.64 2.99 3.29
C GLU A 211 5.84 3.66 2.16
N SER A 212 6.49 4.50 1.37
CA SER A 212 5.85 5.13 0.21
C SER A 212 5.69 4.17 -0.97
N THR A 213 6.42 3.08 -0.98
CA THR A 213 6.30 1.97 -1.96
C THR A 213 6.82 0.66 -1.37
N HIS A 214 6.18 -0.45 -1.72
CA HIS A 214 6.69 -1.80 -1.38
C HIS A 214 7.96 -2.17 -2.13
N GLY A 215 8.28 -1.47 -3.23
CA GLY A 215 9.35 -1.83 -4.16
C GLY A 215 10.72 -1.24 -3.84
N SER A 216 10.92 -0.52 -2.73
CA SER A 216 12.19 0.11 -2.39
C SER A 216 12.95 -0.65 -1.31
N SER A 217 14.07 -1.26 -1.70
CA SER A 217 15.02 -1.88 -0.77
C SER A 217 15.57 -0.86 0.25
N SER A 218 15.81 0.38 -0.19
CA SER A 218 16.30 1.45 0.69
C SER A 218 15.30 1.80 1.80
N ILE A 219 14.00 1.86 1.49
CA ILE A 219 12.95 2.07 2.52
C ILE A 219 12.89 0.89 3.47
N GLN A 220 12.94 -0.35 2.95
CA GLN A 220 12.88 -1.55 3.78
C GLN A 220 14.04 -1.59 4.79
N LEU A 221 15.26 -1.35 4.33
CA LEU A 221 16.43 -1.29 5.20
C LEU A 221 16.29 -0.21 6.27
N ALA A 222 15.85 0.99 5.90
CA ALA A 222 15.62 2.08 6.83
C ALA A 222 14.56 1.72 7.90
N ASN A 223 13.44 1.10 7.49
CA ASN A 223 12.39 0.64 8.41
C ASN A 223 12.90 -0.44 9.36
N TYR A 224 13.64 -1.45 8.87
CA TYR A 224 14.19 -2.49 9.74
C TYR A 224 15.22 -1.94 10.73
N GLN A 225 16.06 -0.99 10.32
CA GLN A 225 16.97 -0.32 11.25
C GLN A 225 16.19 0.51 12.29
N PHE A 226 15.12 1.15 11.89
CA PHE A 226 14.24 1.87 12.81
C PHE A 226 13.62 0.92 13.85
N ILE A 227 13.08 -0.22 13.40
CA ILE A 227 12.50 -1.25 14.26
C ILE A 227 13.56 -1.82 15.22
N LYS A 228 14.77 -2.15 14.73
CA LYS A 228 15.87 -2.59 15.59
C LYS A 228 16.17 -1.58 16.71
N ASN A 229 16.21 -0.29 16.36
CA ASN A 229 16.39 0.77 17.35
C ASN A 229 15.23 0.86 18.36
N LEU A 230 13.98 0.68 17.93
CA LEU A 230 12.82 0.61 18.83
C LEU A 230 12.93 -0.57 19.80
N ILE A 231 13.39 -1.73 19.32
CA ILE A 231 13.59 -2.93 20.16
C ILE A 231 14.69 -2.68 21.20
N LEU A 232 15.82 -2.15 20.78
CA LEU A 232 16.99 -1.95 21.62
C LEU A 232 16.84 -0.80 22.63
N ASN A 233 16.12 0.28 22.26
CA ASN A 233 16.13 1.53 23.01
C ASN A 233 14.77 2.00 23.52
N GLN A 234 13.64 1.41 23.09
CA GLN A 234 12.28 1.88 23.42
C GLN A 234 11.35 0.74 23.87
N ASN A 235 11.90 -0.39 24.28
CA ASN A 235 11.14 -1.55 24.77
C ASN A 235 10.06 -2.03 23.78
N CYS A 236 10.33 -2.01 22.45
CA CYS A 236 9.44 -2.59 21.45
C CYS A 236 9.45 -4.11 21.56
N ARG A 237 8.26 -4.71 21.76
CA ARG A 237 8.10 -6.17 21.94
C ARG A 237 7.12 -6.78 20.95
N LEU A 238 6.50 -5.98 20.10
CA LEU A 238 5.56 -6.44 19.09
C LEU A 238 5.79 -5.71 17.77
N ILE A 239 6.10 -6.46 16.73
CA ILE A 239 6.22 -5.98 15.35
C ILE A 239 4.99 -6.46 14.60
N LEU A 240 4.28 -5.53 13.99
CA LEU A 240 3.08 -5.79 13.20
C LEU A 240 3.35 -5.41 11.74
N MET A 241 3.03 -6.30 10.82
CA MET A 241 3.31 -6.11 9.40
C MET A 241 2.03 -6.12 8.56
N GLU A 242 1.99 -5.33 7.50
CA GLU A 242 0.96 -5.43 6.45
C GLU A 242 1.16 -6.73 5.65
N MET A 243 0.95 -7.82 6.32
CA MET A 243 1.00 -9.17 5.75
C MET A 243 -0.21 -9.96 6.23
N PRO A 244 -0.72 -10.90 5.43
CA PRO A 244 -1.69 -11.87 5.90
C PRO A 244 -1.19 -12.57 7.17
N MET A 245 -2.08 -12.72 8.15
CA MET A 245 -1.70 -13.30 9.45
C MET A 245 -1.20 -14.74 9.32
N ASP A 246 -1.77 -15.50 8.40
CA ASP A 246 -1.34 -16.86 8.06
C ASP A 246 0.14 -16.92 7.66
N ASN A 247 0.63 -15.95 6.86
CA ASN A 247 2.03 -15.90 6.42
C ASN A 247 3.01 -15.71 7.58
N THR A 248 2.60 -15.09 8.65
CA THR A 248 3.49 -14.69 9.75
C THR A 248 3.53 -15.66 10.92
N LEU A 249 2.62 -16.66 10.98
CA LEU A 249 2.63 -17.67 12.03
C LEU A 249 3.97 -18.41 12.11
N MET A 250 4.49 -18.84 10.95
CA MET A 250 5.79 -19.52 10.88
C MET A 250 6.96 -18.58 11.16
N MET A 251 6.85 -17.31 10.74
CA MET A 251 7.88 -16.31 11.03
C MET A 251 8.00 -16.04 12.53
N ASP A 252 6.88 -15.95 13.25
CA ASP A 252 6.89 -15.74 14.70
C ASP A 252 7.53 -16.92 15.43
N LEU A 253 7.18 -18.16 15.06
CA LEU A 253 7.84 -19.35 15.59
C LEU A 253 9.34 -19.37 15.29
N TYR A 254 9.73 -18.95 14.09
CA TYR A 254 11.12 -18.87 13.67
C TYR A 254 11.93 -17.89 14.52
N VAL A 255 11.43 -16.66 14.65
CA VAL A 255 12.14 -15.63 15.44
C VAL A 255 12.14 -15.92 16.93
N LEU A 256 11.20 -16.73 17.42
CA LEU A 256 11.18 -17.21 18.81
C LEU A 256 12.10 -18.41 19.06
N GLY A 257 12.78 -18.93 18.04
CA GLY A 257 13.62 -20.14 18.15
C GLY A 257 12.84 -21.43 18.37
N LYS A 258 11.50 -21.43 18.13
CA LYS A 258 10.63 -22.61 18.35
C LYS A 258 10.67 -23.61 17.19
N ILE A 259 11.17 -23.21 16.04
CA ILE A 259 11.41 -24.06 14.87
C ILE A 259 12.86 -23.91 14.40
N PRO A 260 13.44 -24.98 13.78
CA PRO A 260 14.84 -24.97 13.33
C PRO A 260 15.13 -23.90 12.28
N GLU A 261 16.39 -23.49 12.14
CA GLU A 261 16.84 -22.55 11.10
C GLU A 261 16.61 -23.05 9.68
N SER A 262 16.63 -24.37 9.48
CA SER A 262 16.33 -25.00 8.19
C SER A 262 14.95 -24.63 7.62
N TYR A 263 14.02 -24.17 8.46
CA TYR A 263 12.70 -23.68 8.04
C TYR A 263 12.75 -22.32 7.32
N GLN A 264 13.87 -21.63 7.31
CA GLN A 264 14.05 -20.36 6.58
C GLN A 264 13.66 -20.51 5.10
N ASN A 265 14.06 -21.60 4.45
CA ASN A 265 13.72 -21.85 3.05
C ASN A 265 12.22 -22.04 2.83
N GLN A 266 11.50 -22.63 3.78
CA GLN A 266 10.04 -22.76 3.71
C GLN A 266 9.36 -21.39 3.89
N ILE A 267 9.82 -20.58 4.85
CA ILE A 267 9.32 -19.20 5.01
C ILE A 267 9.51 -18.42 3.72
N ILE A 268 10.70 -18.47 3.10
CA ILE A 268 10.97 -17.83 1.80
C ILE A 268 10.01 -18.36 0.73
N SER A 269 9.81 -19.66 0.66
CA SER A 269 8.89 -20.29 -0.30
C SER A 269 7.45 -19.78 -0.15
N HIS A 270 6.98 -19.57 1.08
CA HIS A 270 5.65 -18.99 1.35
C HIS A 270 5.54 -17.51 0.96
N LEU A 271 6.66 -16.76 1.01
CA LEU A 271 6.70 -15.35 0.64
C LEU A 271 6.86 -15.11 -0.86
N LYS A 272 7.28 -16.12 -1.63
CA LYS A 272 7.54 -15.99 -3.07
C LYS A 272 6.46 -15.30 -3.89
N PRO A 273 5.16 -15.43 -3.59
CA PRO A 273 4.12 -14.67 -4.28
C PRO A 273 3.97 -13.21 -3.80
N SER A 274 4.92 -12.66 -3.04
CA SER A 274 4.85 -11.33 -2.43
C SER A 274 5.98 -10.44 -2.92
N ILE A 275 5.75 -9.13 -3.04
CA ILE A 275 6.77 -8.11 -3.37
C ILE A 275 7.59 -7.65 -2.16
N CYS A 276 7.47 -8.32 -1.03
CA CYS A 276 8.10 -7.89 0.23
C CYS A 276 9.59 -8.26 0.30
N GLY A 277 10.43 -7.86 -0.65
CA GLY A 277 11.91 -7.86 -0.60
C GLY A 277 12.56 -8.93 0.28
N TYR A 278 12.56 -10.17 -0.14
CA TYR A 278 12.93 -11.34 0.67
C TYR A 278 14.27 -11.22 1.38
N ARG A 279 15.30 -10.76 0.69
CA ARG A 279 16.66 -10.69 1.25
C ARG A 279 16.71 -9.82 2.51
N ASN A 280 16.12 -8.63 2.45
CA ASN A 280 16.11 -7.72 3.59
C ASN A 280 15.26 -8.26 4.74
N LEU A 281 14.12 -8.86 4.45
CA LEU A 281 13.25 -9.46 5.45
C LEU A 281 13.95 -10.65 6.13
N ILE A 282 14.56 -11.55 5.37
CA ILE A 282 15.27 -12.70 5.93
C ILE A 282 16.45 -12.26 6.81
N THR A 283 17.23 -11.28 6.35
CA THR A 283 18.29 -10.70 7.16
C THR A 283 17.76 -10.12 8.47
N PHE A 284 16.61 -9.47 8.42
CA PHE A 284 15.95 -8.95 9.62
C PHE A 284 15.43 -10.07 10.54
N LEU A 285 14.79 -11.12 10.00
CA LEU A 285 14.30 -12.27 10.76
C LEU A 285 15.44 -12.99 11.47
N ASN A 286 16.59 -13.20 10.81
CA ASN A 286 17.77 -13.83 11.41
C ASN A 286 18.33 -12.98 12.55
N TRP A 287 18.42 -11.68 12.36
CA TRP A 287 18.81 -10.76 13.42
C TRP A 287 17.84 -10.84 14.61
N LEU A 288 16.52 -10.83 14.34
CA LEU A 288 15.50 -10.87 15.37
C LEU A 288 15.51 -12.20 16.13
N ARG A 289 15.73 -13.33 15.43
CA ARG A 289 15.93 -14.64 16.05
C ARG A 289 17.11 -14.60 17.00
N SER A 290 18.28 -14.16 16.55
CA SER A 290 19.47 -14.04 17.40
C SER A 290 19.24 -13.11 18.60
N TYR A 291 18.57 -11.96 18.39
CA TYR A 291 18.19 -11.10 19.50
C TYR A 291 17.30 -11.83 20.52
N ASN A 292 16.29 -12.54 20.05
CA ASN A 292 15.38 -13.29 20.91
C ASN A 292 16.08 -14.43 21.67
N GLU A 293 17.06 -15.09 21.07
CA GLU A 293 17.84 -16.14 21.75
C GLU A 293 18.51 -15.60 23.03
N HIS A 294 19.03 -14.40 22.99
CA HIS A 294 19.77 -13.78 24.11
C HIS A 294 18.90 -12.86 24.99
N SER A 295 17.66 -12.56 24.58
CA SER A 295 16.77 -11.67 25.34
C SER A 295 15.85 -12.45 26.28
N VAL A 296 15.69 -11.97 27.52
CA VAL A 296 14.71 -12.49 28.48
C VAL A 296 13.29 -12.25 27.99
N THR A 297 13.00 -11.03 27.52
CA THR A 297 11.69 -10.67 26.96
C THR A 297 11.73 -10.76 25.45
N LYS A 298 10.96 -11.69 24.89
CA LYS A 298 10.92 -11.96 23.47
C LYS A 298 10.17 -10.86 22.70
N VAL A 299 10.56 -10.66 21.45
CA VAL A 299 9.87 -9.80 20.48
C VAL A 299 9.10 -10.68 19.52
N HIS A 300 7.82 -10.43 19.34
CA HIS A 300 6.95 -11.12 18.39
C HIS A 300 6.86 -10.37 17.06
N LEU A 301 6.67 -11.11 15.95
CA LEU A 301 6.47 -10.57 14.61
C LEU A 301 5.22 -11.19 13.98
N LEU A 302 4.18 -10.39 13.78
CA LEU A 302 2.86 -10.84 13.40
C LEU A 302 2.26 -10.01 12.25
N GLY A 303 1.47 -10.65 11.39
CA GLY A 303 0.71 -9.99 10.34
C GLY A 303 -0.64 -9.47 10.86
N VAL A 304 -1.09 -8.36 10.28
CA VAL A 304 -2.38 -7.76 10.62
C VAL A 304 -3.38 -7.74 9.45
N ASP A 305 -2.95 -8.16 8.27
CA ASP A 305 -3.84 -8.25 7.11
C ASP A 305 -4.74 -9.50 7.17
N ASN A 306 -5.78 -9.53 6.34
CA ASN A 306 -6.70 -10.67 6.29
C ASN A 306 -5.99 -11.92 5.75
N PRO A 307 -6.25 -13.11 6.33
CA PRO A 307 -5.71 -14.35 5.81
C PRO A 307 -6.23 -14.60 4.39
N LYS A 308 -5.31 -15.03 3.50
CA LYS A 308 -5.63 -15.25 2.08
C LYS A 308 -5.73 -16.72 1.71
N TYR A 309 -4.83 -17.53 2.24
CA TYR A 309 -4.70 -18.95 1.94
C TYR A 309 -4.44 -19.74 3.23
N PRO A 310 -5.35 -19.64 4.20
CA PRO A 310 -5.12 -20.19 5.54
C PRO A 310 -4.88 -21.70 5.50
N GLU A 311 -5.49 -22.43 4.57
CA GLU A 311 -5.34 -23.88 4.43
C GLU A 311 -3.88 -24.30 4.18
N LEU A 312 -3.15 -23.58 3.33
CA LEU A 312 -1.75 -23.92 2.98
C LEU A 312 -0.81 -23.65 4.16
N TYR A 313 -0.96 -22.50 4.80
CA TYR A 313 -0.08 -22.09 5.90
C TYR A 313 -0.39 -22.85 7.19
N LEU A 314 -1.67 -23.10 7.49
CA LEU A 314 -2.07 -23.91 8.65
C LEU A 314 -1.60 -25.36 8.53
N PHE A 315 -1.64 -25.91 7.32
CA PHE A 315 -1.17 -27.28 7.08
C PHE A 315 0.32 -27.39 7.44
N GLU A 316 1.16 -26.52 6.89
CA GLU A 316 2.60 -26.48 7.21
C GLU A 316 2.85 -26.19 8.69
N TYR A 317 2.08 -25.29 9.28
CA TYR A 317 2.17 -24.93 10.69
C TYR A 317 1.96 -26.17 11.58
N HIS A 318 0.86 -26.94 11.37
CA HIS A 318 0.60 -28.13 12.16
C HIS A 318 1.57 -29.26 11.89
N LEU A 319 1.96 -29.46 10.61
CA LEU A 319 2.96 -30.44 10.24
C LEU A 319 4.29 -30.19 10.97
N THR A 320 4.70 -28.94 11.07
CA THR A 320 5.93 -28.51 11.76
C THR A 320 5.85 -28.71 13.28
N ILE A 321 4.74 -28.28 13.90
CA ILE A 321 4.59 -28.30 15.37
C ILE A 321 4.32 -29.71 15.88
N LEU A 322 3.41 -30.41 15.24
CA LEU A 322 2.90 -31.68 15.73
C LEU A 322 3.49 -32.91 15.03
N GLY A 323 3.97 -32.73 13.80
CA GLY A 323 4.40 -33.80 12.90
C GLY A 323 3.20 -34.56 12.31
N LYS A 324 3.46 -35.44 11.33
CA LYS A 324 2.42 -36.10 10.54
C LYS A 324 1.38 -36.84 11.42
N GLN A 325 1.83 -37.72 12.29
CA GLN A 325 0.92 -38.59 13.07
C GLN A 325 0.09 -37.84 14.11
N LYS A 326 0.72 -36.98 14.92
CA LYS A 326 0.02 -36.17 15.92
C LYS A 326 -0.82 -35.08 15.31
N GLY A 327 -0.41 -34.58 14.13
CA GLY A 327 -1.14 -33.58 13.37
C GLY A 327 -2.27 -34.12 12.49
N LYS A 328 -2.40 -35.47 12.36
CA LYS A 328 -3.34 -36.10 11.42
C LYS A 328 -4.74 -35.52 11.44
N PHE A 329 -5.32 -35.26 12.60
CA PHE A 329 -6.64 -34.68 12.74
C PHE A 329 -6.67 -33.28 12.07
N TYR A 330 -5.74 -32.39 12.48
CA TYR A 330 -5.67 -31.04 11.96
C TYR A 330 -5.41 -31.00 10.46
N LEU A 331 -4.45 -31.81 9.99
CA LEU A 331 -4.07 -31.84 8.56
C LEU A 331 -5.25 -32.24 7.66
N LYS A 332 -6.06 -33.25 8.08
CA LYS A 332 -7.27 -33.63 7.35
C LYS A 332 -8.35 -32.54 7.41
N LYS A 333 -8.59 -31.96 8.60
CA LYS A 333 -9.61 -30.91 8.73
C LYS A 333 -9.25 -29.63 7.99
N ILE A 334 -7.96 -29.27 7.90
CA ILE A 334 -7.49 -28.13 7.09
C ILE A 334 -7.74 -28.40 5.61
N ALA A 335 -7.43 -29.60 5.10
CA ALA A 335 -7.68 -29.97 3.71
C ALA A 335 -9.18 -29.92 3.35
N ASP A 336 -10.04 -30.21 4.33
CA ASP A 336 -11.50 -30.14 4.21
C ASP A 336 -12.08 -28.73 4.51
N GLU A 337 -11.24 -27.74 4.82
CA GLU A 337 -11.61 -26.38 5.23
C GLU A 337 -12.58 -26.30 6.43
N LYS A 338 -12.52 -27.29 7.35
CA LYS A 338 -13.40 -27.44 8.53
C LYS A 338 -12.86 -26.68 9.75
N TYR A 339 -12.70 -25.37 9.64
CA TYR A 339 -12.03 -24.56 10.66
C TYR A 339 -12.75 -24.47 12.00
N GLU A 340 -14.08 -24.60 12.03
CA GLU A 340 -14.84 -24.67 13.29
C GLU A 340 -14.53 -25.91 14.10
N GLU A 341 -14.39 -27.07 13.43
CA GLU A 341 -13.99 -28.33 14.08
C GLU A 341 -12.55 -28.22 14.59
N ILE A 342 -11.66 -27.57 13.81
CA ILE A 342 -10.28 -27.29 14.22
C ILE A 342 -10.26 -26.42 15.48
N LEU A 343 -11.03 -25.34 15.52
CA LEU A 343 -11.10 -24.43 16.68
C LEU A 343 -11.58 -25.19 17.93
N THR A 344 -12.66 -25.96 17.80
CA THR A 344 -13.22 -26.74 18.93
C THR A 344 -12.22 -27.74 19.47
N HIS A 345 -11.53 -28.47 18.60
CA HIS A 345 -10.50 -29.44 19.01
C HIS A 345 -9.28 -28.73 19.60
N ALA A 346 -8.81 -27.63 18.99
CA ALA A 346 -7.65 -26.90 19.46
C ALA A 346 -7.83 -26.33 20.88
N GLN A 347 -9.06 -25.92 21.24
CA GLN A 347 -9.38 -25.43 22.60
C GLN A 347 -9.17 -26.47 23.69
N LEU A 348 -9.23 -27.74 23.34
CA LEU A 348 -9.05 -28.89 24.26
C LEU A 348 -7.67 -29.56 24.16
N ASP A 349 -6.89 -29.22 23.12
CA ASP A 349 -5.60 -29.87 22.84
C ASP A 349 -4.48 -29.35 23.74
N THR A 350 -4.22 -30.08 24.81
CA THR A 350 -3.15 -29.77 25.76
C THR A 350 -1.74 -29.90 25.15
N VAL A 351 -1.56 -30.79 24.17
CA VAL A 351 -0.25 -30.99 23.49
C VAL A 351 0.06 -29.75 22.63
N LEU A 352 -0.91 -29.27 21.85
CA LEU A 352 -0.78 -28.04 21.07
C LEU A 352 -0.47 -26.85 21.98
N LYS A 353 -1.25 -26.68 23.06
CA LYS A 353 -1.07 -25.61 24.04
C LYS A 353 0.32 -25.64 24.69
N THR A 354 0.81 -26.80 25.07
CA THR A 354 2.13 -26.97 25.68
C THR A 354 3.25 -26.61 24.69
N LYS A 355 3.15 -27.10 23.44
CA LYS A 355 4.16 -26.83 22.42
C LYS A 355 4.21 -25.35 21.99
N LEU A 356 3.09 -24.68 21.91
CA LEU A 356 3.02 -23.28 21.56
C LEU A 356 3.38 -22.35 22.74
N GLY A 357 2.98 -22.72 23.95
CA GLY A 357 2.95 -21.86 25.12
C GLY A 357 1.79 -20.84 25.04
N TYR A 358 1.45 -20.22 26.18
CA TYR A 358 0.21 -19.47 26.35
C TYR A 358 -0.05 -18.42 25.25
N LYS A 359 0.87 -17.48 25.02
CA LYS A 359 0.65 -16.38 24.09
C LYS A 359 0.47 -16.84 22.63
N SER A 360 1.33 -17.74 22.16
CA SER A 360 1.22 -18.27 20.79
C SER A 360 -0.02 -19.14 20.60
N TYR A 361 -0.46 -19.82 21.66
CA TYR A 361 -1.70 -20.58 21.65
C TYR A 361 -2.94 -19.68 21.56
N GLU A 362 -3.02 -18.62 22.37
CA GLU A 362 -4.11 -17.63 22.28
C GLU A 362 -4.13 -16.91 20.92
N LEU A 363 -2.95 -16.58 20.38
CA LEU A 363 -2.80 -16.05 19.02
C LEU A 363 -3.40 -17.01 17.98
N TYR A 364 -3.09 -18.29 18.10
CA TYR A 364 -3.57 -19.33 17.20
C TYR A 364 -5.11 -19.45 17.25
N LEU A 365 -5.70 -19.44 18.45
CA LEU A 365 -7.16 -19.45 18.60
C LEU A 365 -7.80 -18.17 18.01
N LEU A 366 -7.18 -17.01 18.20
CA LEU A 366 -7.62 -15.75 17.61
C LEU A 366 -7.60 -15.85 16.08
N PHE A 367 -6.51 -16.37 15.51
CA PHE A 367 -6.37 -16.55 14.06
C PHE A 367 -7.46 -17.48 13.48
N LEU A 368 -7.75 -18.61 14.12
CA LEU A 368 -8.83 -19.50 13.67
C LEU A 368 -10.21 -18.82 13.68
N LYS A 369 -10.49 -18.02 14.71
CA LYS A 369 -11.74 -17.24 14.77
C LYS A 369 -11.86 -16.26 13.60
N GLU A 370 -10.76 -15.64 13.19
CA GLU A 370 -10.75 -14.74 12.03
C GLU A 370 -10.95 -15.49 10.71
N VAL A 371 -10.31 -16.65 10.55
CA VAL A 371 -10.52 -17.50 9.36
C VAL A 371 -11.99 -17.89 9.24
N ILE A 372 -12.61 -18.32 10.33
CA ILE A 372 -14.04 -18.67 10.36
C ILE A 372 -14.92 -17.47 10.04
N ALA A 373 -14.61 -16.31 10.61
CA ALA A 373 -15.37 -15.08 10.31
C ALA A 373 -15.27 -14.68 8.83
N ASN A 374 -14.09 -14.81 8.22
CA ASN A 374 -13.87 -14.53 6.80
C ASN A 374 -14.63 -15.51 5.88
N GLN A 375 -14.68 -16.81 6.24
CA GLN A 375 -15.47 -17.79 5.48
C GLN A 375 -16.98 -17.47 5.47
N LYS A 376 -17.50 -16.96 6.59
CA LYS A 376 -18.92 -16.63 6.76
C LYS A 376 -19.29 -15.29 6.13
N SER A 377 -18.32 -14.43 5.86
CA SER A 377 -18.60 -13.13 5.27
C SER A 377 -18.75 -13.25 3.75
N ASN A 378 -19.97 -13.07 3.25
CA ASN A 378 -20.22 -12.86 1.81
C ASN A 378 -19.85 -11.45 1.34
N VAL A 379 -19.16 -10.68 2.19
CA VAL A 379 -18.75 -9.30 1.92
C VAL A 379 -17.42 -9.31 1.18
N GLU A 380 -17.27 -8.42 0.21
CA GLU A 380 -16.02 -8.27 -0.56
C GLU A 380 -14.79 -8.24 0.38
N PRO A 381 -13.73 -8.99 0.07
CA PRO A 381 -12.55 -9.13 0.94
C PRO A 381 -11.86 -7.80 1.29
N LEU A 382 -12.11 -6.74 0.52
CA LEU A 382 -11.53 -5.40 0.72
C LEU A 382 -12.44 -4.46 1.52
N ALA A 383 -13.74 -4.76 1.65
CA ALA A 383 -14.62 -3.96 2.48
C ALA A 383 -14.18 -4.04 3.95
N ASN A 384 -13.96 -2.88 4.57
CA ASN A 384 -13.51 -2.77 5.96
C ASN A 384 -12.11 -3.36 6.27
N ARG A 385 -11.22 -3.57 5.27
CA ARG A 385 -9.88 -4.14 5.48
C ARG A 385 -9.10 -3.41 6.57
N ASP A 386 -9.03 -2.09 6.51
CA ASP A 386 -8.28 -1.27 7.47
C ASP A 386 -8.92 -1.26 8.88
N LEU A 387 -10.25 -1.33 8.96
CA LEU A 387 -10.96 -1.50 10.23
C LEU A 387 -10.61 -2.86 10.85
N ASN A 388 -10.63 -3.93 10.06
CA ASN A 388 -10.25 -5.26 10.52
C ASN A 388 -8.79 -5.31 10.97
N MET A 389 -7.87 -4.69 10.23
CA MET A 389 -6.46 -4.53 10.63
C MET A 389 -6.37 -3.79 11.98
N SER A 390 -7.13 -2.72 12.18
CA SER A 390 -7.15 -1.96 13.43
C SER A 390 -7.62 -2.81 14.63
N ASN A 391 -8.67 -3.60 14.44
CA ASN A 391 -9.18 -4.51 15.47
C ASN A 391 -8.13 -5.58 15.83
N LYS A 392 -7.42 -6.13 14.84
CA LYS A 392 -6.31 -7.06 15.08
C LYS A 392 -5.19 -6.41 15.86
N VAL A 393 -4.75 -5.21 15.48
CA VAL A 393 -3.74 -4.46 16.22
C VAL A 393 -4.12 -4.34 17.69
N GLN A 394 -5.37 -3.95 18.00
CA GLN A 394 -5.85 -3.81 19.38
C GLN A 394 -5.80 -5.13 20.13
N ASN A 395 -6.27 -6.22 19.54
CA ASN A 395 -6.26 -7.55 20.15
C ASN A 395 -4.82 -8.03 20.41
N LEU A 396 -3.91 -7.83 19.46
CA LEU A 396 -2.52 -8.24 19.58
C LEU A 396 -1.77 -7.38 20.61
N VAL A 397 -2.00 -6.08 20.64
CA VAL A 397 -1.43 -5.18 21.67
C VAL A 397 -1.89 -5.62 23.06
N LYS A 398 -3.19 -5.93 23.25
CA LYS A 398 -3.73 -6.42 24.51
C LYS A 398 -3.14 -7.76 24.93
N LEU A 399 -2.93 -8.69 23.98
CA LEU A 399 -2.42 -10.03 24.25
C LEU A 399 -0.91 -10.03 24.57
N PHE A 400 -0.13 -9.23 23.84
CA PHE A 400 1.33 -9.34 23.87
C PHE A 400 2.03 -8.30 24.74
N LEU A 401 1.49 -7.10 24.87
CA LEU A 401 2.22 -5.99 25.48
C LEU A 401 1.84 -5.72 26.93
N LYS A 402 2.87 -5.45 27.74
CA LYS A 402 2.74 -4.81 29.05
C LYS A 402 2.54 -3.29 28.89
N SER A 403 2.28 -2.60 29.99
CA SER A 403 2.00 -1.14 29.98
C SER A 403 3.15 -0.29 29.41
N ASP A 404 4.39 -0.66 29.71
CA ASP A 404 5.64 0.02 29.33
C ASP A 404 6.22 -0.47 27.99
N GLU A 405 5.64 -1.50 27.39
CA GLU A 405 6.06 -2.07 26.12
C GLU A 405 5.32 -1.42 24.94
N ILE A 406 5.98 -1.30 23.79
CA ILE A 406 5.42 -0.68 22.58
C ILE A 406 5.33 -1.63 21.40
N ALA A 407 4.46 -1.29 20.44
CA ALA A 407 4.38 -1.94 19.14
C ALA A 407 4.95 -1.03 18.03
N ALA A 408 5.60 -1.67 17.03
CA ALA A 408 5.91 -1.06 15.74
C ALA A 408 5.00 -1.66 14.67
N ILE A 409 4.39 -0.84 13.82
CA ILE A 409 3.61 -1.29 12.66
C ILE A 409 4.39 -0.90 11.41
N TYR A 410 4.74 -1.88 10.57
CA TYR A 410 5.35 -1.66 9.26
C TYR A 410 4.34 -1.97 8.17
N ALA A 411 3.92 -0.94 7.45
CA ALA A 411 2.92 -1.04 6.40
C ALA A 411 3.11 0.05 5.33
N HIS A 412 2.39 -0.04 4.23
CA HIS A 412 2.33 1.05 3.26
C HIS A 412 1.82 2.35 3.92
N SER A 413 2.36 3.50 3.51
CA SER A 413 2.01 4.80 4.07
C SER A 413 0.51 5.10 4.03
N GLY A 414 -0.22 4.54 3.05
CA GLY A 414 -1.66 4.62 2.96
C GLY A 414 -2.40 4.04 4.17
N HIS A 415 -1.88 2.95 4.76
CA HIS A 415 -2.45 2.35 5.96
C HIS A 415 -2.06 3.07 7.24
N ILE A 416 -0.88 3.71 7.27
CA ILE A 416 -0.35 4.35 8.48
C ILE A 416 -0.85 5.78 8.67
N THR A 417 -1.36 6.41 7.63
CA THR A 417 -1.85 7.82 7.67
C THR A 417 -2.91 8.06 8.74
N SER A 418 -2.86 9.21 9.40
CA SER A 418 -3.87 9.64 10.38
C SER A 418 -5.12 10.27 9.76
N LEU A 419 -5.13 10.50 8.44
CA LEU A 419 -6.28 10.98 7.68
C LEU A 419 -6.89 9.84 6.86
N PRO A 420 -8.20 9.94 6.54
CA PRO A 420 -8.80 9.02 5.59
C PRO A 420 -8.03 9.03 4.27
N GLU A 421 -7.91 7.88 3.63
CA GLU A 421 -7.33 7.79 2.29
C GLU A 421 -8.37 8.22 1.26
N MET A 422 -8.17 9.37 0.63
CA MET A 422 -9.12 9.93 -0.35
C MET A 422 -9.08 9.26 -1.72
N ASP A 423 -8.13 8.36 -1.93
CA ASP A 423 -7.93 7.67 -3.21
C ASP A 423 -8.48 6.26 -3.27
N SER A 424 -9.19 5.80 -2.24
CA SER A 424 -9.93 4.57 -2.37
C SER A 424 -11.10 4.82 -3.33
N TYR A 425 -11.09 4.13 -4.47
CA TYR A 425 -12.06 4.33 -5.55
C TYR A 425 -13.46 3.89 -5.17
N LEU A 426 -13.57 3.08 -4.15
CA LEU A 426 -14.81 2.43 -3.77
C LEU A 426 -15.48 3.12 -2.60
N ASN A 427 -14.72 3.69 -1.67
CA ASN A 427 -15.24 4.42 -0.52
C ASN A 427 -14.16 5.30 0.10
N THR A 428 -14.54 6.31 0.83
CA THR A 428 -13.71 7.10 1.74
C THR A 428 -13.43 6.30 3.03
N ASP A 429 -13.05 5.03 2.91
CA ASP A 429 -12.82 4.20 4.09
C ASP A 429 -11.59 4.72 4.83
N PRO A 430 -11.74 4.98 6.13
CA PRO A 430 -10.63 5.43 6.94
C PRO A 430 -9.52 4.39 6.98
N SER A 431 -8.26 4.86 6.95
CA SER A 431 -7.08 4.00 7.05
C SER A 431 -6.93 3.37 8.44
N LEU A 432 -6.11 2.33 8.54
CA LEU A 432 -5.68 1.74 9.81
C LEU A 432 -5.21 2.83 10.79
N GLY A 433 -4.31 3.73 10.34
CA GLY A 433 -3.76 4.80 11.16
C GLY A 433 -4.81 5.81 11.63
N PHE A 434 -5.85 6.07 10.85
CA PHE A 434 -6.99 6.88 11.26
C PHE A 434 -7.73 6.24 12.46
N TYR A 435 -8.02 4.94 12.38
CA TYR A 435 -8.65 4.23 13.51
C TYR A 435 -7.76 4.19 14.74
N LEU A 436 -6.46 3.91 14.56
CA LEU A 436 -5.50 3.91 15.67
C LEU A 436 -5.36 5.29 16.31
N ARG A 437 -5.34 6.37 15.51
CA ARG A 437 -5.32 7.75 16.04
C ARG A 437 -6.57 8.05 16.88
N LYS A 438 -7.73 7.60 16.45
CA LYS A 438 -8.99 7.77 17.19
C LYS A 438 -8.95 7.06 18.55
N ILE A 439 -8.36 5.85 18.60
CA ILE A 439 -8.34 5.00 19.80
C ILE A 439 -7.20 5.39 20.74
N TYR A 440 -5.97 5.45 20.22
CA TYR A 440 -4.75 5.67 21.00
C TYR A 440 -4.37 7.15 21.13
N LYS A 441 -5.05 8.05 20.39
CA LYS A 441 -4.81 9.50 20.43
C LYS A 441 -3.31 9.83 20.26
N ASP A 442 -2.72 10.54 21.21
CA ASP A 442 -1.31 10.94 21.18
C ASP A 442 -0.34 9.77 21.44
N GLN A 443 -0.84 8.61 21.84
CA GLN A 443 -0.03 7.40 21.99
C GLN A 443 0.22 6.66 20.66
N TYR A 444 -0.49 7.01 19.58
CA TYR A 444 -0.16 6.60 18.22
C TYR A 444 0.72 7.66 17.57
N PHE A 445 1.84 7.24 16.98
CA PHE A 445 2.78 8.11 16.26
C PHE A 445 3.10 7.53 14.89
N SER A 446 2.89 8.30 13.84
CA SER A 446 3.04 7.85 12.46
C SER A 446 4.20 8.56 11.75
N ILE A 447 5.03 7.77 11.06
CA ILE A 447 6.18 8.24 10.28
C ILE A 447 6.03 7.73 8.85
N SER A 448 6.16 8.61 7.86
CA SER A 448 6.19 8.23 6.46
C SER A 448 7.62 8.30 5.90
N PHE A 449 8.08 7.22 5.27
CA PHE A 449 9.38 7.11 4.63
C PHE A 449 9.25 7.46 3.15
N GLN A 450 9.94 8.49 2.73
CA GLN A 450 9.87 9.08 1.39
C GLN A 450 11.21 8.99 0.67
N ILE A 451 11.18 8.80 -0.65
CA ILE A 451 12.35 8.64 -1.51
C ILE A 451 12.45 9.77 -2.53
N GLY A 452 13.65 10.33 -2.70
CA GLY A 452 13.88 11.48 -3.59
C GLY A 452 14.12 11.10 -5.04
N GLU A 453 15.01 10.17 -5.29
CA GLU A 453 15.44 9.75 -6.63
C GLU A 453 15.85 8.28 -6.68
N GLY A 454 16.21 7.75 -7.84
CA GLY A 454 16.70 6.38 -8.01
C GLY A 454 15.70 5.44 -8.69
N THR A 455 15.68 4.19 -8.25
CA THR A 455 14.87 3.12 -8.85
C THR A 455 14.09 2.35 -7.79
N TYR A 456 13.04 1.67 -8.20
CA TYR A 456 12.22 0.82 -7.35
C TYR A 456 11.65 -0.34 -8.16
N SER A 457 11.25 -1.41 -7.50
CA SER A 457 10.60 -2.55 -8.13
C SER A 457 9.10 -2.34 -8.22
N GLN A 458 8.50 -2.73 -9.33
CA GLN A 458 7.06 -2.73 -9.55
C GLN A 458 6.63 -3.95 -10.36
N ASP A 459 5.33 -4.25 -10.38
CA ASP A 459 4.80 -5.28 -11.27
C ASP A 459 4.85 -4.79 -12.71
N GLU A 460 5.31 -5.64 -13.62
CA GLU A 460 5.17 -5.38 -15.05
C GLU A 460 3.68 -5.31 -15.40
N CYS A 461 3.31 -4.33 -16.23
CA CYS A 461 1.93 -4.19 -16.72
C CYS A 461 1.49 -5.31 -17.70
N SER A 462 2.24 -6.39 -17.78
CA SER A 462 1.86 -7.58 -18.54
C SER A 462 0.98 -8.49 -17.69
N MET A 463 0.12 -9.26 -18.32
CA MET A 463 -0.72 -10.27 -17.65
C MET A 463 0.11 -11.37 -16.94
N ASN A 464 1.42 -11.36 -17.07
CA ASN A 464 2.35 -12.34 -16.53
C ASN A 464 2.90 -11.97 -15.13
N GLY A 465 2.59 -10.77 -14.59
CA GLY A 465 2.94 -10.37 -13.23
C GLY A 465 4.43 -10.40 -12.91
N LYS A 466 5.30 -10.10 -13.87
CA LYS A 466 6.74 -10.03 -13.65
C LYS A 466 7.12 -8.78 -12.89
N ILE A 467 8.01 -8.89 -11.91
CA ILE A 467 8.61 -7.72 -11.26
C ILE A 467 9.66 -7.10 -12.19
N VAL A 468 9.58 -5.80 -12.34
CA VAL A 468 10.56 -5.02 -13.10
C VAL A 468 11.07 -3.86 -12.27
N SER A 469 12.33 -3.46 -12.52
CA SER A 469 12.85 -2.23 -11.97
C SER A 469 12.42 -1.05 -12.83
N ASP A 470 11.95 0.02 -12.19
CA ASP A 470 11.59 1.26 -12.85
C ASP A 470 12.27 2.45 -12.16
N ARG A 471 12.40 3.55 -12.89
CA ARG A 471 13.03 4.76 -12.38
C ARG A 471 11.99 5.72 -11.82
N LEU A 472 12.30 6.29 -10.65
CA LEU A 472 11.51 7.39 -10.09
C LEU A 472 11.56 8.59 -11.04
N LEU A 473 10.40 9.21 -11.25
CA LEU A 473 10.34 10.51 -11.92
C LEU A 473 10.89 11.59 -10.99
N TYR A 474 11.45 12.66 -11.59
CA TYR A 474 11.90 13.79 -10.78
C TYR A 474 10.71 14.41 -10.02
N PRO A 475 10.83 14.61 -8.70
CA PRO A 475 9.71 15.06 -7.89
C PRO A 475 9.23 16.46 -8.27
N PRO A 476 7.92 16.70 -8.20
CA PRO A 476 7.34 18.00 -8.48
C PRO A 476 7.84 19.09 -7.51
N ALA A 477 7.96 20.31 -7.99
CA ALA A 477 8.52 21.44 -7.23
C ALA A 477 7.75 21.85 -5.96
N TYR A 478 6.59 21.24 -5.69
CA TYR A 478 5.78 21.47 -4.49
C TYR A 478 5.75 20.25 -3.55
N SER A 479 6.54 19.21 -3.85
CA SER A 479 6.56 18.00 -3.05
C SER A 479 7.59 18.05 -1.91
N PHE A 480 7.37 17.22 -0.91
CA PHE A 480 8.32 17.00 0.18
C PHE A 480 9.67 16.49 -0.34
N GLU A 481 9.63 15.59 -1.33
CA GLU A 481 10.81 14.97 -1.92
C GLU A 481 11.66 15.98 -2.69
N TYR A 482 11.03 16.91 -3.40
CA TYR A 482 11.73 18.02 -4.06
C TYR A 482 12.48 18.90 -3.05
N ALA A 483 11.80 19.28 -1.96
CA ALA A 483 12.42 20.03 -0.88
C ALA A 483 13.52 19.21 -0.18
N GLY A 484 13.31 17.91 -0.03
CA GLY A 484 14.28 16.99 0.53
C GLY A 484 15.56 16.89 -0.29
N LEU A 485 15.45 16.73 -1.62
CA LEU A 485 16.62 16.72 -2.53
C LEU A 485 17.44 18.00 -2.44
N ALA A 486 16.78 19.15 -2.29
CA ALA A 486 17.45 20.44 -2.18
C ALA A 486 18.26 20.61 -0.88
N THR A 487 18.06 19.75 0.14
CA THR A 487 18.88 19.78 1.36
C THR A 487 20.29 19.24 1.15
N GLY A 488 20.50 18.41 0.12
CA GLY A 488 21.74 17.69 -0.14
C GLY A 488 22.02 16.52 0.81
N LEU A 489 21.16 16.27 1.81
CA LEU A 489 21.33 15.18 2.78
C LEU A 489 20.88 13.84 2.19
N ASN A 490 21.57 12.76 2.56
CA ASN A 490 21.18 11.40 2.16
C ASN A 490 19.97 10.91 2.94
N TYR A 491 19.94 11.20 4.25
CA TYR A 491 18.84 10.79 5.14
C TYR A 491 18.57 11.87 6.17
N PHE A 492 17.31 12.14 6.42
CA PHE A 492 16.92 12.98 7.55
C PHE A 492 15.50 12.66 8.03
N TYR A 493 15.25 12.97 9.30
CA TYR A 493 13.92 12.99 9.90
C TYR A 493 13.43 14.44 9.99
N TYR A 494 12.11 14.64 9.78
CA TYR A 494 11.49 15.94 9.86
C TYR A 494 10.10 15.86 10.52
N PRO A 495 9.85 16.55 11.67
CA PRO A 495 8.53 16.60 12.29
C PRO A 495 7.54 17.37 11.41
N SER A 496 6.40 16.77 11.10
CA SER A 496 5.42 17.34 10.15
C SER A 496 4.84 18.69 10.58
N LYS A 497 4.70 18.93 11.90
CA LYS A 497 4.18 20.19 12.46
C LYS A 497 4.99 21.43 12.06
N TYR A 498 6.23 21.27 11.64
CA TYR A 498 7.10 22.38 11.21
C TYR A 498 7.17 22.55 9.69
N LEU A 499 6.49 21.70 8.91
CA LEU A 499 6.42 21.86 7.45
C LEU A 499 5.79 23.21 7.08
N GLY A 500 6.34 23.86 6.07
CA GLY A 500 5.74 25.05 5.49
C GLY A 500 4.55 24.72 4.58
N ASP A 501 3.67 25.69 4.38
CA ASP A 501 2.42 25.48 3.60
C ASP A 501 2.64 25.39 2.09
N ALA A 502 3.86 25.70 1.61
CA ALA A 502 4.21 25.54 0.20
C ALA A 502 4.47 24.08 -0.21
N ILE A 503 4.68 23.17 0.77
CA ILE A 503 4.77 21.72 0.50
C ILE A 503 3.34 21.17 0.48
N LEU A 504 2.89 20.78 -0.70
CA LEU A 504 1.50 20.41 -0.96
C LEU A 504 1.32 18.92 -1.28
N SER A 505 2.39 18.17 -1.48
CA SER A 505 2.29 16.75 -1.87
C SER A 505 3.46 15.91 -1.36
N TYR A 506 3.26 14.62 -1.40
CA TYR A 506 4.27 13.59 -1.11
C TYR A 506 4.11 12.43 -2.07
N GLY A 507 5.20 11.68 -2.30
CA GLY A 507 5.19 10.50 -3.14
C GLY A 507 4.47 9.33 -2.48
N LYS A 508 3.60 8.67 -3.23
CA LYS A 508 2.95 7.43 -2.85
C LYS A 508 2.83 6.54 -4.08
N ILE A 509 3.50 5.40 -4.05
CA ILE A 509 3.50 4.44 -5.14
C ILE A 509 2.68 3.24 -4.70
N SER A 510 1.53 3.03 -5.32
CA SER A 510 0.66 1.92 -5.00
C SER A 510 1.28 0.59 -5.43
N ARG A 511 0.91 -0.47 -4.73
CA ARG A 511 1.33 -1.85 -5.03
C ARG A 511 0.96 -2.25 -6.45
N GLY A 512 1.84 -3.04 -7.06
CA GLY A 512 1.58 -3.64 -8.36
C GLY A 512 1.38 -2.59 -9.42
N SER A 513 2.02 -1.46 -9.24
CA SER A 513 1.48 -0.31 -9.83
C SER A 513 1.85 -0.20 -11.29
N ARG A 514 0.85 -0.41 -12.03
CA ARG A 514 0.69 0.18 -13.36
C ARG A 514 0.76 1.71 -13.30
N TYR A 515 0.79 2.30 -12.09
CA TYR A 515 0.49 3.71 -11.80
C TYR A 515 1.44 4.26 -10.74
N ALA A 516 2.67 3.82 -10.74
CA ALA A 516 3.75 4.31 -9.90
C ALA A 516 3.83 5.85 -9.91
N ASP A 517 4.57 6.52 -9.21
CA ASP A 517 4.90 7.95 -9.25
C ASP A 517 3.71 8.92 -9.12
N LEU A 518 2.76 8.59 -8.29
CA LEU A 518 1.71 9.54 -7.95
C LEU A 518 2.11 10.37 -6.74
N TYR A 519 2.42 11.62 -7.01
CA TYR A 519 2.54 12.61 -5.96
C TYR A 519 1.15 13.04 -5.51
N ARG A 520 0.81 12.69 -4.26
CA ARG A 520 -0.50 12.95 -3.69
C ARG A 520 -0.56 14.37 -3.15
N PHE A 521 -1.55 15.13 -3.58
CA PHE A 521 -1.96 16.34 -2.90
C PHE A 521 -2.49 15.97 -1.52
N SER A 522 -1.99 16.64 -0.47
CA SER A 522 -2.33 16.30 0.90
C SER A 522 -2.01 17.41 1.89
N SER A 523 -2.73 17.44 2.98
CA SER A 523 -2.37 18.19 4.17
C SER A 523 -1.28 17.46 4.97
N LEU A 524 -0.02 17.57 4.53
CA LEU A 524 1.11 16.80 5.09
C LEU A 524 1.26 16.95 6.60
N LYS A 525 0.96 18.14 7.16
CA LYS A 525 1.04 18.41 8.62
C LYS A 525 0.10 17.53 9.45
N LYS A 526 -1.02 17.08 8.86
CA LYS A 526 -2.06 16.32 9.56
C LYS A 526 -2.00 14.84 9.23
N ARG A 527 -1.35 14.47 8.12
CA ARG A 527 -1.36 13.11 7.60
C ARG A 527 -0.46 12.18 8.39
N PHE A 528 0.75 12.64 8.71
CA PHE A 528 1.71 11.90 9.53
C PHE A 528 2.30 12.83 10.59
N ASP A 529 2.81 12.27 11.69
CA ASP A 529 3.49 13.06 12.73
C ASP A 529 4.90 13.46 12.28
N ALA A 530 5.52 12.67 11.41
CA ALA A 530 6.84 12.97 10.86
C ALA A 530 7.07 12.30 9.50
N TYR A 531 8.13 12.77 8.85
CA TYR A 531 8.64 12.21 7.59
C TYR A 531 10.12 11.83 7.76
N VAL A 532 10.50 10.72 7.17
CA VAL A 532 11.89 10.34 6.94
C VAL A 532 12.16 10.44 5.44
N PHE A 533 13.17 11.21 5.08
CA PHE A 533 13.63 11.35 3.70
C PHE A 533 14.82 10.45 3.45
N ILE A 534 14.79 9.76 2.31
CA ILE A 534 15.84 8.92 1.77
C ILE A 534 16.16 9.44 0.38
N LYS A 535 17.40 9.93 0.17
CA LYS A 535 17.76 10.55 -1.10
C LYS A 535 17.67 9.57 -2.26
N GLU A 536 18.29 8.40 -2.14
CA GLU A 536 18.40 7.42 -3.21
C GLU A 536 17.68 6.12 -2.88
N SER A 537 16.75 5.75 -3.76
CA SER A 537 16.05 4.48 -3.73
C SER A 537 16.74 3.45 -4.62
N LYS A 538 16.84 2.22 -4.12
CA LYS A 538 17.24 1.02 -4.88
C LYS A 538 16.06 0.07 -4.96
N PRO A 539 15.96 -0.73 -6.05
CA PRO A 539 14.91 -1.73 -6.18
C PRO A 539 15.12 -2.85 -5.15
N ILE A 540 14.08 -3.63 -4.88
CA ILE A 540 14.24 -4.83 -4.07
C ILE A 540 15.13 -5.82 -4.81
N GLU A 541 16.04 -6.45 -4.07
CA GLU A 541 16.88 -7.53 -4.61
C GLU A 541 16.07 -8.82 -4.59
N GLU A 542 15.73 -9.28 -5.77
CA GLU A 542 15.09 -10.58 -5.94
C GLU A 542 16.11 -11.71 -5.80
N VAL A 543 15.72 -12.77 -5.10
CA VAL A 543 16.49 -14.01 -5.07
C VAL A 543 16.24 -14.84 -6.32
N GLU A 544 15.07 -14.68 -6.94
CA GLU A 544 14.66 -15.25 -8.24
C GLU A 544 13.45 -14.46 -8.77
N SER A 545 13.31 -14.36 -10.09
CA SER A 545 12.16 -13.72 -10.73
C SER A 545 10.90 -14.59 -10.56
N PHE A 546 9.95 -14.17 -9.74
CA PHE A 546 8.64 -14.81 -9.62
C PHE A 546 7.53 -13.88 -10.08
N PRO A 547 6.55 -14.39 -10.81
CA PRO A 547 5.33 -13.65 -11.09
C PRO A 547 4.59 -13.42 -9.75
N ILE A 548 4.36 -12.15 -9.41
CA ILE A 548 3.82 -11.72 -8.10
C ILE A 548 2.34 -12.06 -7.95
N ILE A 549 1.59 -11.97 -9.03
CA ILE A 549 0.14 -12.07 -8.98
C ILE A 549 -0.28 -13.41 -9.57
N TYR A 550 -0.86 -14.26 -8.72
CA TYR A 550 -1.55 -15.47 -9.16
C TYR A 550 -0.64 -16.52 -9.84
N ASN A 551 0.50 -16.84 -9.21
CA ASN A 551 1.18 -18.07 -9.59
C ASN A 551 0.31 -19.27 -9.17
N MET A 552 -0.66 -19.61 -10.04
CA MET A 552 -1.54 -20.76 -9.84
C MET A 552 -0.72 -22.05 -9.72
N ASP A 553 0.45 -22.12 -10.35
CA ASP A 553 1.34 -23.28 -10.27
C ASP A 553 1.95 -23.41 -8.88
N PHE A 554 2.26 -22.29 -8.19
CA PHE A 554 2.73 -22.32 -6.81
C PHE A 554 1.67 -22.90 -5.88
N PHE A 555 0.44 -22.40 -5.93
CA PHE A 555 -0.64 -22.91 -5.08
C PHE A 555 -1.04 -24.32 -5.44
N ALA A 556 -1.06 -24.67 -6.72
CA ALA A 556 -1.31 -26.03 -7.18
C ALA A 556 -0.23 -27.01 -6.66
N SER A 557 1.05 -26.64 -6.72
CA SER A 557 2.16 -27.44 -6.23
C SER A 557 2.10 -27.63 -4.69
N ARG A 558 1.71 -26.58 -3.93
CA ARG A 558 1.54 -26.67 -2.47
C ARG A 558 0.35 -27.58 -2.09
N ARG A 559 -0.79 -27.45 -2.78
CA ARG A 559 -1.94 -28.34 -2.56
C ARG A 559 -1.61 -29.80 -2.91
N LYS A 560 -0.85 -30.01 -3.97
CA LYS A 560 -0.34 -31.36 -4.28
C LYS A 560 0.51 -31.90 -3.15
N ALA A 561 1.46 -31.13 -2.63
CA ALA A 561 2.29 -31.53 -1.49
C ALA A 561 1.46 -31.86 -0.23
N MET A 562 0.39 -31.08 0.05
CA MET A 562 -0.56 -31.40 1.12
C MET A 562 -1.20 -32.78 0.91
N ASN A 563 -1.70 -33.07 -0.31
CA ASN A 563 -2.35 -34.34 -0.62
C ASN A 563 -1.37 -35.51 -0.53
N ASP A 564 -0.12 -35.33 -0.97
CA ASP A 564 0.92 -36.35 -0.86
C ASP A 564 1.18 -36.72 0.62
N VAL A 565 1.29 -35.72 1.52
CA VAL A 565 1.42 -35.96 2.97
C VAL A 565 0.18 -36.65 3.55
N LEU A 566 -1.03 -36.28 3.12
CA LEU A 566 -2.25 -36.94 3.60
C LEU A 566 -2.30 -38.41 3.19
N ASN A 567 -1.94 -38.72 1.94
CA ASN A 567 -1.86 -40.10 1.45
C ASN A 567 -0.85 -40.95 2.23
N GLU A 568 0.31 -40.37 2.60
CA GLU A 568 1.30 -41.04 3.43
C GLU A 568 0.82 -41.31 4.86
N ILE A 569 -0.09 -40.50 5.39
CA ILE A 569 -0.65 -40.68 6.73
C ILE A 569 -1.71 -41.81 6.74
N ASP A 570 -2.38 -42.03 5.64
CA ASP A 570 -3.47 -43.01 5.52
C ASP A 570 -2.98 -44.39 5.11
N ASN A 571 -1.77 -44.52 4.56
CA ASN A 571 -1.07 -45.79 4.34
C ASN A 571 -0.19 -46.15 5.54
#